data_f2a56905f6577dbdbf9a6da9ccc96222
#
_entry.id   f2a56905f6577dbdbf9a6da9ccc96222
#
_cell.length_a   1.000
_cell.length_b   1.000
_cell.length_c   1.000
_cell.angle_alpha   90.00
_cell.angle_beta   90.00
_cell.angle_gamma   90.00
#
_symmetry.space_group_name_H-M   'P 1'
#
loop_
_entity.id
_entity.type
_entity.pdbx_description
1 polymer ?
#
loop_
_entity_poly.entity_id
_entity_poly.type
_entity_poly.pdbx_seq_one_letter_code
_entity_poly.pdbx_strand_id
1 'polypeptide(L)'
;MIRLLARALPLLLAVGGLRAAGAPPVPKDEQVKLAGQVRDIFEAKCLDCHGPELPRPKGKFGYVLDLKRMAENPDYVTRGDPENSELYVMVRDDEMPGEDANVPALTKEEKEIVKRWVEIGAPGDLPAGMEKEAPAPATESTGPAMPTWKRAIRWIGRFHPVSTHIPVALMMVAVVAEGLAWWTRRASWLQTVRFLVIIGALGAVAAAGLGWVNASFTSYVGSSASVLKWHRWLGTFTAVWTIVCATLAVTSECHEGSPERQRFRGTLLFGTALVSVSGFLGSALIYGLDHYAW
;
A
#
# COMPACT_ATOMS: atom_id res chain seq x y z
N MET A 1 3.40 -57.53 56.56
CA MET A 1 2.79 -58.78 56.06
C MET A 1 1.76 -58.41 54.99
N ILE A 2 1.88 -59.10 53.87
CA ILE A 2 0.94 -59.37 52.77
C ILE A 2 0.72 -58.24 51.78
N ARG A 3 1.35 -58.44 50.61
CA ARG A 3 1.18 -57.87 49.28
C ARG A 3 -0.18 -58.29 48.72
N LEU A 4 -0.89 -57.37 48.06
CA LEU A 4 -1.79 -57.75 46.98
C LEU A 4 -1.64 -56.78 45.80
N LEU A 5 -1.08 -57.34 44.73
CA LEU A 5 -0.99 -56.78 43.36
C LEU A 5 -2.39 -56.81 42.76
N ALA A 6 -2.87 -55.64 42.29
CA ALA A 6 -3.95 -55.56 41.33
C ALA A 6 -3.39 -55.03 39.99
N ARG A 7 -3.25 -55.91 39.01
CA ARG A 7 -2.92 -55.63 37.62
C ARG A 7 -4.14 -54.95 36.96
N ALA A 8 -4.05 -53.66 36.65
CA ALA A 8 -4.98 -53.00 35.77
C ALA A 8 -4.45 -53.08 34.33
N LEU A 9 -5.17 -53.76 33.48
CA LEU A 9 -4.95 -53.93 32.06
C LEU A 9 -5.40 -52.62 31.35
N PRO A 10 -4.56 -51.94 30.54
CA PRO A 10 -5.04 -50.81 29.75
C PRO A 10 -5.80 -51.36 28.54
N LEU A 11 -7.08 -51.04 28.48
CA LEU A 11 -7.94 -51.24 27.30
C LEU A 11 -7.54 -50.19 26.25
N LEU A 12 -6.76 -50.59 25.26
CA LEU A 12 -6.47 -49.81 24.06
C LEU A 12 -7.74 -49.68 23.24
N LEU A 13 -8.46 -48.59 23.40
CA LEU A 13 -9.46 -48.14 22.43
C LEU A 13 -8.73 -47.64 21.19
N ALA A 14 -8.63 -48.52 20.20
CA ALA A 14 -8.31 -48.14 18.84
C ALA A 14 -9.48 -47.32 18.28
N VAL A 15 -9.40 -46.00 18.38
CA VAL A 15 -10.27 -45.09 17.63
C VAL A 15 -9.74 -45.16 16.19
N GLY A 16 -10.32 -46.06 15.42
CA GLY A 16 -10.15 -46.09 13.98
C GLY A 16 -10.71 -44.77 13.42
N GLY A 17 -9.80 -43.87 13.01
CA GLY A 17 -10.19 -42.68 12.28
C GLY A 17 -10.90 -43.12 10.99
N LEU A 18 -12.20 -42.90 10.93
CA LEU A 18 -12.92 -42.89 9.66
C LEU A 18 -12.29 -41.76 8.81
N ARG A 19 -11.37 -42.11 7.93
CA ARG A 19 -11.04 -41.27 6.79
C ARG A 19 -12.32 -41.13 5.99
N ALA A 20 -12.89 -39.93 5.94
CA ALA A 20 -13.95 -39.60 5.02
C ALA A 20 -13.49 -40.03 3.62
N ALA A 21 -14.25 -40.90 2.98
CA ALA A 21 -14.00 -41.30 1.61
C ALA A 21 -14.01 -40.02 0.77
N GLY A 22 -12.84 -39.65 0.21
CA GLY A 22 -12.70 -38.45 -0.62
C GLY A 22 -13.70 -38.54 -1.77
N ALA A 23 -14.36 -37.43 -2.07
CA ALA A 23 -15.21 -37.31 -3.25
C ALA A 23 -14.44 -37.82 -4.49
N PRO A 24 -15.11 -38.44 -5.46
CA PRO A 24 -14.45 -38.93 -6.66
C PRO A 24 -13.70 -37.77 -7.34
N PRO A 25 -12.52 -38.03 -7.93
CA PRO A 25 -11.73 -36.97 -8.57
C PRO A 25 -12.55 -36.32 -9.69
N VAL A 26 -12.62 -35.00 -9.68
CA VAL A 26 -13.32 -34.20 -10.70
C VAL A 26 -12.62 -34.40 -12.04
N PRO A 27 -13.38 -34.68 -13.14
CA PRO A 27 -12.83 -34.86 -14.49
C PRO A 27 -11.96 -33.67 -14.92
N LYS A 28 -10.90 -33.94 -15.69
CA LYS A 28 -9.94 -32.89 -16.12
C LYS A 28 -10.60 -31.79 -16.94
N ASP A 29 -11.51 -32.11 -17.81
CA ASP A 29 -12.26 -31.16 -18.63
C ASP A 29 -13.16 -30.24 -17.79
N GLU A 30 -13.74 -30.75 -16.71
CA GLU A 30 -14.48 -29.92 -15.74
C GLU A 30 -13.53 -28.99 -14.96
N GLN A 31 -12.35 -29.49 -14.54
CA GLN A 31 -11.33 -28.68 -13.88
C GLN A 31 -10.85 -27.52 -14.77
N VAL A 32 -10.55 -27.80 -16.03
CA VAL A 32 -10.10 -26.82 -17.03
C VAL A 32 -11.20 -25.79 -17.32
N LYS A 33 -12.46 -26.24 -17.48
CA LYS A 33 -13.59 -25.33 -17.66
C LYS A 33 -13.76 -24.39 -16.47
N LEU A 34 -13.69 -24.91 -15.24
CA LEU A 34 -13.86 -24.14 -14.03
C LEU A 34 -12.73 -23.14 -13.84
N ALA A 35 -11.48 -23.53 -14.12
CA ALA A 35 -10.34 -22.62 -14.11
C ALA A 35 -10.50 -21.48 -15.12
N GLY A 36 -11.04 -21.75 -16.32
CA GLY A 36 -11.38 -20.73 -17.30
C GLY A 36 -12.40 -19.71 -16.77
N GLN A 37 -13.49 -20.20 -16.16
CA GLN A 37 -14.52 -19.34 -15.57
C GLN A 37 -13.97 -18.45 -14.44
N VAL A 38 -13.13 -19.01 -13.57
CA VAL A 38 -12.48 -18.25 -12.49
C VAL A 38 -11.56 -17.16 -13.06
N ARG A 39 -10.80 -17.52 -14.11
CA ARG A 39 -9.92 -16.55 -14.79
C ARG A 39 -10.71 -15.40 -15.39
N ASP A 40 -11.84 -15.68 -16.05
CA ASP A 40 -12.71 -14.66 -16.63
C ASP A 40 -13.28 -13.72 -15.55
N ILE A 41 -13.70 -14.25 -14.40
CA ILE A 41 -14.13 -13.47 -13.24
C ILE A 41 -13.00 -12.57 -12.75
N PHE A 42 -11.79 -13.10 -12.59
CA PHE A 42 -10.65 -12.33 -12.10
C PHE A 42 -10.18 -11.29 -13.10
N GLU A 43 -10.26 -11.57 -14.41
CA GLU A 43 -9.98 -10.58 -15.45
C GLU A 43 -10.97 -9.42 -15.40
N ALA A 44 -12.25 -9.70 -15.21
CA ALA A 44 -13.31 -8.70 -15.16
C ALA A 44 -13.36 -7.89 -13.85
N LYS A 45 -12.96 -8.48 -12.71
CA LYS A 45 -13.21 -7.90 -11.38
C LYS A 45 -11.95 -7.54 -10.60
N CYS A 46 -10.80 -8.16 -10.90
CA CYS A 46 -9.60 -8.05 -10.06
C CYS A 46 -8.40 -7.44 -10.79
N LEU A 47 -8.38 -7.50 -12.13
CA LEU A 47 -7.23 -7.12 -12.95
C LEU A 47 -6.80 -5.67 -12.76
N ASP A 48 -7.73 -4.75 -12.60
CA ASP A 48 -7.46 -3.31 -12.45
C ASP A 48 -6.63 -2.98 -11.20
N CYS A 49 -6.72 -3.81 -10.16
CA CYS A 49 -5.97 -3.63 -8.91
C CYS A 49 -4.86 -4.65 -8.72
N HIS A 50 -4.97 -5.84 -9.33
CA HIS A 50 -4.07 -6.98 -9.14
C HIS A 50 -3.46 -7.50 -10.45
N GLY A 51 -3.40 -6.65 -11.49
CA GLY A 51 -2.84 -7.00 -12.79
C GLY A 51 -1.32 -7.01 -12.83
N PRO A 52 -0.73 -7.82 -13.73
CA PRO A 52 0.73 -7.91 -13.90
C PRO A 52 1.35 -6.66 -14.52
N GLU A 53 0.57 -5.88 -15.26
CA GLU A 53 1.01 -4.62 -15.88
C GLU A 53 1.09 -3.46 -14.88
N LEU A 54 0.58 -3.64 -13.67
CA LEU A 54 0.57 -2.59 -12.66
C LEU A 54 1.96 -2.44 -12.02
N PRO A 55 2.52 -1.23 -12.00
CA PRO A 55 3.83 -0.99 -11.37
C PRO A 55 3.82 -1.25 -9.86
N ARG A 56 2.65 -1.16 -9.24
CA ARG A 56 2.40 -1.45 -7.82
C ARG A 56 1.02 -2.04 -7.66
N PRO A 57 0.85 -3.34 -7.85
CA PRO A 57 -0.41 -4.01 -7.60
C PRO A 57 -0.77 -3.92 -6.10
N LYS A 58 -2.06 -3.75 -5.80
CA LYS A 58 -2.56 -3.72 -4.43
C LYS A 58 -2.16 -5.00 -3.70
N GLY A 59 -1.83 -4.88 -2.42
CA GLY A 59 -1.37 -6.01 -1.60
C GLY A 59 -0.08 -6.69 -2.08
N LYS A 60 0.68 -6.06 -3.01
CA LYS A 60 1.83 -6.68 -3.71
C LYS A 60 1.45 -7.95 -4.50
N PHE A 61 0.17 -8.13 -4.75
CA PHE A 61 -0.43 -9.25 -5.46
C PHE A 61 -0.73 -8.84 -6.89
N GLY A 62 0.21 -9.06 -7.82
CA GLY A 62 0.14 -8.63 -9.22
C GLY A 62 0.02 -9.77 -10.22
N TYR A 63 -0.46 -10.94 -9.82
CA TYR A 63 -0.53 -12.13 -10.65
C TYR A 63 -1.88 -12.85 -10.55
N VAL A 64 -2.96 -12.07 -10.46
CA VAL A 64 -4.32 -12.58 -10.27
C VAL A 64 -4.80 -13.51 -11.38
N LEU A 65 -4.24 -13.42 -12.59
CA LEU A 65 -4.56 -14.31 -13.71
C LEU A 65 -3.68 -15.57 -13.79
N ASP A 66 -2.63 -15.67 -12.98
CA ASP A 66 -1.79 -16.85 -12.86
C ASP A 66 -2.36 -17.77 -11.78
N LEU A 67 -3.41 -18.51 -12.16
CA LEU A 67 -4.13 -19.40 -11.23
C LEU A 67 -3.22 -20.45 -10.61
N LYS A 68 -2.22 -20.95 -11.35
CA LYS A 68 -1.28 -21.93 -10.85
C LYS A 68 -0.42 -21.37 -9.72
N ARG A 69 0.20 -20.21 -9.96
CA ARG A 69 1.02 -19.52 -8.96
C ARG A 69 0.20 -19.12 -7.73
N MET A 70 -1.04 -18.70 -7.96
CA MET A 70 -1.95 -18.29 -6.88
C MET A 70 -2.33 -19.50 -6.02
N ALA A 71 -2.64 -20.65 -6.64
CA ALA A 71 -2.95 -21.89 -5.94
C ALA A 71 -1.74 -22.54 -5.23
N GLU A 72 -0.50 -22.17 -5.59
CA GLU A 72 0.73 -22.61 -4.93
C GLU A 72 1.06 -21.75 -3.69
N ASN A 73 0.43 -20.60 -3.53
CA ASN A 73 0.67 -19.73 -2.38
C ASN A 73 -0.37 -19.99 -1.27
N PRO A 74 0.04 -20.60 -0.13
CA PRO A 74 -0.87 -20.93 0.97
C PRO A 74 -1.42 -19.70 1.69
N ASP A 75 -0.80 -18.51 1.52
CA ASP A 75 -1.32 -17.26 2.09
C ASP A 75 -2.60 -16.80 1.40
N TYR A 76 -2.88 -17.27 0.18
CA TYR A 76 -4.07 -16.92 -0.58
C TYR A 76 -5.05 -18.08 -0.74
N VAL A 77 -4.55 -19.29 -0.98
CA VAL A 77 -5.39 -20.45 -1.30
C VAL A 77 -4.98 -21.67 -0.49
N THR A 78 -5.85 -22.12 0.38
CA THR A 78 -5.77 -23.44 1.03
C THR A 78 -6.54 -24.43 0.16
N ARG A 79 -5.84 -25.23 -0.64
CA ARG A 79 -6.44 -26.15 -1.61
C ARG A 79 -7.42 -27.12 -0.94
N GLY A 80 -8.64 -27.17 -1.44
CA GLY A 80 -9.69 -28.03 -0.90
C GLY A 80 -10.44 -27.45 0.30
N ASP A 81 -10.05 -26.27 0.78
CA ASP A 81 -10.65 -25.63 1.93
C ASP A 81 -10.92 -24.13 1.68
N PRO A 82 -12.09 -23.79 1.14
CA PRO A 82 -12.48 -22.41 0.87
C PRO A 82 -12.53 -21.54 2.12
N GLU A 83 -13.01 -22.08 3.25
CA GLU A 83 -13.20 -21.31 4.47
C GLU A 83 -11.87 -20.87 5.13
N ASN A 84 -10.76 -21.55 4.80
CA ASN A 84 -9.42 -21.19 5.20
C ASN A 84 -8.57 -20.63 4.03
N SER A 85 -9.19 -20.27 2.92
CA SER A 85 -8.57 -19.61 1.77
C SER A 85 -8.85 -18.11 1.83
N GLU A 86 -7.85 -17.30 2.14
CA GLU A 86 -7.97 -15.84 2.28
C GLU A 86 -8.63 -15.20 1.04
N LEU A 87 -8.23 -15.63 -0.15
CA LEU A 87 -8.81 -15.17 -1.40
C LEU A 87 -10.34 -15.40 -1.44
N TYR A 88 -10.82 -16.58 -1.03
CA TYR A 88 -12.26 -16.84 -1.04
C TYR A 88 -12.98 -16.08 0.09
N VAL A 89 -12.39 -16.00 1.27
CA VAL A 89 -12.98 -15.29 2.42
C VAL A 89 -13.20 -13.83 2.06
N MET A 90 -12.22 -13.14 1.49
CA MET A 90 -12.36 -11.74 1.06
C MET A 90 -13.43 -11.55 -0.03
N VAL A 91 -13.55 -12.50 -0.96
CA VAL A 91 -14.59 -12.45 -2.00
C VAL A 91 -15.97 -12.76 -1.41
N ARG A 92 -16.07 -13.76 -0.51
CA ARG A 92 -17.32 -14.15 0.17
C ARG A 92 -17.90 -12.98 0.96
N ASP A 93 -17.06 -12.27 1.71
CA ASP A 93 -17.45 -11.23 2.65
C ASP A 93 -17.56 -9.84 2.00
N ASP A 94 -17.45 -9.77 0.66
CA ASP A 94 -17.50 -8.54 -0.15
C ASP A 94 -16.38 -7.53 0.19
N GLU A 95 -15.27 -7.98 0.77
CA GLU A 95 -14.08 -7.17 0.98
C GLU A 95 -13.29 -6.94 -0.33
N MET A 96 -13.45 -7.85 -1.29
CA MET A 96 -12.89 -7.73 -2.65
C MET A 96 -13.98 -8.05 -3.71
N PRO A 97 -14.07 -7.18 -4.74
CA PRO A 97 -13.39 -5.92 -4.99
C PRO A 97 -13.72 -4.88 -3.92
N GLY A 98 -12.71 -4.10 -3.48
CA GLY A 98 -12.89 -3.07 -2.48
C GLY A 98 -13.83 -1.94 -2.94
N GLU A 99 -14.34 -1.14 -2.02
CA GLU A 99 -15.29 -0.03 -2.28
C GLU A 99 -14.79 0.99 -3.31
N ASP A 100 -13.47 1.12 -3.46
CA ASP A 100 -12.81 2.01 -4.42
C ASP A 100 -12.61 1.36 -5.81
N ALA A 101 -13.07 0.14 -6.02
CA ALA A 101 -13.04 -0.52 -7.32
C ALA A 101 -14.13 0.04 -8.25
N ASN A 102 -13.78 0.25 -9.54
CA ASN A 102 -14.75 0.67 -10.55
C ASN A 102 -15.62 -0.48 -11.08
N VAL A 103 -15.65 -1.61 -10.36
CA VAL A 103 -16.38 -2.81 -10.72
C VAL A 103 -17.30 -3.23 -9.55
N PRO A 104 -18.48 -3.77 -9.82
CA PRO A 104 -19.37 -4.25 -8.76
C PRO A 104 -18.77 -5.49 -8.08
N ALA A 105 -19.17 -5.73 -6.83
CA ALA A 105 -18.87 -6.97 -6.12
C ALA A 105 -19.26 -8.21 -6.94
N LEU A 106 -18.67 -9.35 -6.60
CA LEU A 106 -19.01 -10.62 -7.27
C LEU A 106 -20.47 -11.00 -6.98
N THR A 107 -21.14 -11.53 -8.01
CA THR A 107 -22.47 -12.11 -7.83
C THR A 107 -22.40 -13.39 -7.00
N LYS A 108 -23.55 -13.86 -6.53
CA LYS A 108 -23.60 -15.12 -5.77
C LYS A 108 -23.09 -16.29 -6.59
N GLU A 109 -23.40 -16.30 -7.89
CA GLU A 109 -22.96 -17.31 -8.85
C GLU A 109 -21.44 -17.26 -9.05
N GLU A 110 -20.86 -16.06 -9.19
CA GLU A 110 -19.41 -15.88 -9.32
C GLU A 110 -18.68 -16.34 -8.04
N LYS A 111 -19.22 -16.02 -6.86
CA LYS A 111 -18.68 -16.49 -5.57
C LYS A 111 -18.70 -18.01 -5.46
N GLU A 112 -19.77 -18.64 -5.91
CA GLU A 112 -19.90 -20.11 -5.90
C GLU A 112 -18.92 -20.78 -6.87
N ILE A 113 -18.65 -20.16 -8.03
CA ILE A 113 -17.64 -20.62 -8.98
C ILE A 113 -16.26 -20.58 -8.34
N VAL A 114 -15.90 -19.48 -7.67
CA VAL A 114 -14.60 -19.33 -6.97
C VAL A 114 -14.50 -20.35 -5.82
N LYS A 115 -15.56 -20.51 -5.04
CA LYS A 115 -15.64 -21.52 -3.97
C LYS A 115 -15.36 -22.92 -4.50
N ARG A 116 -16.11 -23.31 -5.53
CA ARG A 116 -15.98 -24.63 -6.15
C ARG A 116 -14.58 -24.88 -6.69
N TRP A 117 -13.96 -23.85 -7.28
CA TRP A 117 -12.59 -23.94 -7.76
C TRP A 117 -11.60 -24.24 -6.62
N VAL A 118 -11.72 -23.58 -5.46
CA VAL A 118 -10.89 -23.87 -4.29
C VAL A 118 -11.15 -25.27 -3.76
N GLU A 119 -12.43 -25.70 -3.66
CA GLU A 119 -12.85 -27.02 -3.15
C GLU A 119 -12.23 -28.17 -3.94
N ILE A 120 -12.12 -28.04 -5.27
CA ILE A 120 -11.55 -29.10 -6.10
C ILE A 120 -10.01 -29.05 -6.18
N GLY A 121 -9.37 -28.20 -5.37
CA GLY A 121 -7.92 -28.09 -5.27
C GLY A 121 -7.29 -26.97 -6.09
N ALA A 122 -8.08 -26.00 -6.52
CA ALA A 122 -7.65 -24.83 -7.27
C ALA A 122 -6.79 -25.17 -8.51
N PRO A 123 -7.35 -25.90 -9.51
CA PRO A 123 -6.61 -26.26 -10.71
C PRO A 123 -6.19 -25.02 -11.50
N GLY A 124 -4.94 -25.02 -11.99
CA GLY A 124 -4.37 -23.91 -12.77
C GLY A 124 -4.35 -24.14 -14.28
N ASP A 125 -4.75 -25.31 -14.76
CA ASP A 125 -4.77 -25.63 -16.19
C ASP A 125 -5.95 -24.91 -16.88
N LEU A 126 -5.66 -24.14 -17.92
CA LEU A 126 -6.63 -23.35 -18.65
C LEU A 126 -7.07 -24.03 -19.96
N PRO A 127 -8.27 -23.69 -20.50
CA PRO A 127 -8.67 -24.14 -21.84
C PRO A 127 -7.67 -23.72 -22.92
N ALA A 128 -7.50 -24.56 -23.94
CA ALA A 128 -6.64 -24.26 -25.07
C ALA A 128 -7.06 -22.91 -25.72
N GLY A 129 -6.11 -21.99 -25.88
CA GLY A 129 -6.35 -20.64 -26.38
C GLY A 129 -6.59 -19.57 -25.31
N MET A 130 -6.86 -19.94 -24.04
CA MET A 130 -6.83 -19.04 -22.89
C MET A 130 -5.47 -18.96 -22.21
N GLU A 131 -4.54 -19.82 -22.57
CA GLU A 131 -3.12 -19.69 -22.25
C GLU A 131 -2.53 -18.49 -23.01
N LYS A 132 -3.05 -17.29 -22.78
CA LYS A 132 -2.22 -16.11 -22.93
C LYS A 132 -1.17 -16.26 -21.85
N GLU A 133 0.04 -16.55 -22.30
CA GLU A 133 1.24 -16.63 -21.47
C GLU A 133 1.11 -15.61 -20.35
N ALA A 134 0.84 -16.08 -19.12
CA ALA A 134 0.96 -15.20 -17.97
C ALA A 134 2.35 -14.59 -18.10
N PRO A 135 2.51 -13.25 -18.11
CA PRO A 135 3.82 -12.67 -18.26
C PRO A 135 4.71 -13.40 -17.27
N ALA A 136 5.72 -14.08 -17.77
CA ALA A 136 6.67 -14.83 -16.96
C ALA A 136 7.01 -13.96 -15.75
N PRO A 137 7.12 -14.50 -14.53
CA PRO A 137 7.44 -13.72 -13.33
C PRO A 137 8.56 -12.79 -13.76
N ALA A 138 8.40 -11.48 -13.62
CA ALA A 138 9.22 -10.45 -14.27
C ALA A 138 10.72 -10.77 -14.13
N THR A 139 11.16 -11.79 -14.82
CA THR A 139 12.47 -11.93 -15.38
C THR A 139 12.55 -10.69 -16.21
N GLU A 140 13.29 -9.70 -15.73
CA GLU A 140 13.63 -8.41 -16.32
C GLU A 140 13.24 -8.41 -17.79
N SER A 141 12.16 -7.68 -18.13
CA SER A 141 11.71 -7.55 -19.51
C SER A 141 12.96 -7.35 -20.35
N THR A 142 13.22 -8.24 -21.32
CA THR A 142 14.27 -8.11 -22.32
C THR A 142 13.97 -7.01 -23.34
N GLY A 143 13.19 -6.03 -22.93
CA GLY A 143 13.20 -4.72 -23.57
C GLY A 143 14.60 -4.10 -23.40
N PRO A 144 15.03 -3.19 -24.29
CA PRO A 144 16.35 -2.60 -24.20
C PRO A 144 16.59 -2.10 -22.78
N ALA A 145 17.62 -2.64 -22.12
CA ALA A 145 17.90 -2.41 -20.71
C ALA A 145 17.88 -0.91 -20.42
N MET A 146 17.05 -0.49 -19.47
CA MET A 146 16.93 0.92 -19.11
C MET A 146 18.34 1.51 -18.91
N PRO A 147 18.70 2.62 -19.61
CA PRO A 147 20.02 3.22 -19.51
C PRO A 147 20.44 3.44 -18.07
N THR A 148 21.71 3.24 -17.77
CA THR A 148 22.25 3.30 -16.39
C THR A 148 21.87 4.59 -15.66
N TRP A 149 21.88 5.74 -16.38
CA TRP A 149 21.50 7.02 -15.81
C TRP A 149 20.01 7.08 -15.40
N LYS A 150 19.09 6.49 -16.20
CA LYS A 150 17.67 6.42 -15.83
C LYS A 150 17.47 5.52 -14.60
N ARG A 151 18.24 4.43 -14.50
CA ARG A 151 18.23 3.55 -13.31
C ARG A 151 18.69 4.29 -12.07
N ALA A 152 19.75 5.09 -12.19
CA ALA A 152 20.26 5.93 -11.11
C ALA A 152 19.21 6.99 -10.68
N ILE A 153 18.60 7.70 -11.63
CA ILE A 153 17.54 8.67 -11.32
C ILE A 153 16.34 8.00 -10.62
N ARG A 154 15.88 6.87 -11.13
CA ARG A 154 14.81 6.09 -10.50
C ARG A 154 15.18 5.69 -9.07
N TRP A 155 16.43 5.26 -8.84
CA TRP A 155 16.91 4.89 -7.51
C TRP A 155 16.91 6.09 -6.56
N ILE A 156 17.40 7.25 -7.00
CA ILE A 156 17.38 8.50 -6.23
C ILE A 156 15.94 8.90 -5.87
N GLY A 157 14.98 8.78 -6.80
CA GLY A 157 13.57 9.08 -6.54
C GLY A 157 12.95 8.27 -5.39
N ARG A 158 13.46 7.07 -5.11
CA ARG A 158 13.00 6.21 -4.01
C ARG A 158 13.26 6.81 -2.61
N PHE A 159 14.14 7.80 -2.51
CA PHE A 159 14.39 8.50 -1.24
C PHE A 159 13.34 9.55 -0.92
N HIS A 160 12.38 9.84 -1.82
CA HIS A 160 11.30 10.78 -1.56
C HIS A 160 10.57 10.52 -0.23
N PRO A 161 10.07 9.30 0.09
CA PRO A 161 9.33 9.08 1.34
C PRO A 161 10.17 9.35 2.59
N VAL A 162 11.45 9.02 2.58
CA VAL A 162 12.36 9.28 3.70
C VAL A 162 12.63 10.77 3.84
N SER A 163 12.86 11.49 2.73
CA SER A 163 13.17 12.92 2.74
C SER A 163 12.02 13.79 3.23
N THR A 164 10.77 13.34 3.09
CA THR A 164 9.58 14.09 3.56
C THR A 164 9.51 14.24 5.08
N HIS A 165 10.17 13.36 5.84
CA HIS A 165 10.20 13.45 7.30
C HIS A 165 10.92 14.71 7.77
N ILE A 166 11.90 15.21 7.01
CA ILE A 166 12.67 16.40 7.36
C ILE A 166 11.78 17.65 7.44
N PRO A 167 11.08 18.06 6.37
CA PRO A 167 10.23 19.25 6.45
C PRO A 167 9.06 19.06 7.42
N VAL A 168 8.47 17.86 7.50
CA VAL A 168 7.36 17.59 8.43
C VAL A 168 7.80 17.83 9.87
N ALA A 169 8.88 17.18 10.31
CA ALA A 169 9.36 17.31 11.68
C ALA A 169 9.82 18.73 12.00
N LEU A 170 10.65 19.34 11.12
CA LEU A 170 11.26 20.63 11.40
C LEU A 170 10.25 21.78 11.40
N MET A 171 9.25 21.76 10.51
CA MET A 171 8.21 22.79 10.50
C MET A 171 7.29 22.68 11.73
N MET A 172 6.93 21.46 12.17
CA MET A 172 6.16 21.27 13.41
C MET A 172 6.95 21.75 14.63
N VAL A 173 8.23 21.37 14.74
CA VAL A 173 9.09 21.82 15.86
C VAL A 173 9.33 23.33 15.81
N ALA A 174 9.39 23.94 14.61
CA ALA A 174 9.51 25.38 14.48
C ALA A 174 8.28 26.14 15.04
N VAL A 175 7.06 25.60 14.85
CA VAL A 175 5.85 26.17 15.48
C VAL A 175 5.93 26.09 17.00
N VAL A 176 6.38 24.95 17.54
CA VAL A 176 6.57 24.80 18.99
C VAL A 176 7.63 25.78 19.51
N ALA A 177 8.77 25.90 18.82
CA ALA A 177 9.84 26.83 19.18
C ALA A 177 9.38 28.29 19.12
N GLU A 178 8.54 28.64 18.12
CA GLU A 178 7.95 29.99 18.02
C GLU A 178 6.97 30.26 19.16
N GLY A 179 6.16 29.27 19.55
CA GLY A 179 5.29 29.37 20.73
C GLY A 179 6.09 29.58 22.02
N LEU A 180 7.22 28.87 22.17
CA LEU A 180 8.13 29.05 23.30
C LEU A 180 8.82 30.41 23.27
N ALA A 181 9.21 30.93 22.09
CA ALA A 181 9.73 32.28 21.93
C ALA A 181 8.72 33.33 22.41
N TRP A 182 7.49 33.19 22.01
CA TRP A 182 6.40 34.07 22.40
C TRP A 182 6.10 34.02 23.90
N TRP A 183 6.08 32.83 24.49
CA TRP A 183 5.79 32.65 25.92
C TRP A 183 6.94 33.10 26.82
N THR A 184 8.17 32.67 26.51
CA THR A 184 9.33 32.92 27.37
C THR A 184 10.03 34.26 27.10
N ARG A 185 9.74 34.90 25.96
CA ARG A 185 10.36 36.13 25.45
C ARG A 185 11.91 36.06 25.37
N ARG A 186 12.45 34.83 25.18
CA ARG A 186 13.90 34.60 25.08
C ARG A 186 14.36 34.67 23.62
N ALA A 187 15.31 35.55 23.32
CA ALA A 187 15.85 35.72 21.97
C ALA A 187 16.52 34.44 21.40
N SER A 188 17.01 33.55 22.26
CA SER A 188 17.59 32.27 21.81
C SER A 188 16.64 31.40 20.99
N TRP A 189 15.35 31.42 21.30
CA TRP A 189 14.35 30.67 20.52
C TRP A 189 14.20 31.19 19.10
N LEU A 190 14.42 32.46 18.86
CA LEU A 190 14.31 33.07 17.53
C LEU A 190 15.38 32.54 16.57
N GLN A 191 16.60 32.29 17.06
CA GLN A 191 17.65 31.66 16.27
C GLN A 191 17.31 30.19 15.97
N THR A 192 16.76 29.48 16.96
CA THR A 192 16.29 28.10 16.78
C THR A 192 15.20 28.03 15.71
N VAL A 193 14.20 28.92 15.78
CA VAL A 193 13.11 28.96 14.75
C VAL A 193 13.67 29.21 13.37
N ARG A 194 14.60 30.19 13.21
CA ARG A 194 15.26 30.46 11.93
C ARG A 194 15.95 29.24 11.37
N PHE A 195 16.77 28.59 12.20
CA PHE A 195 17.47 27.37 11.80
C PHE A 195 16.51 26.28 11.33
N LEU A 196 15.48 25.96 12.13
CA LEU A 196 14.51 24.92 11.83
C LEU A 196 13.74 25.21 10.52
N VAL A 197 13.32 26.46 10.31
CA VAL A 197 12.56 26.85 9.11
C VAL A 197 13.44 26.80 7.87
N ILE A 198 14.70 27.25 7.94
CA ILE A 198 15.63 27.22 6.81
C ILE A 198 15.92 25.76 6.40
N ILE A 199 16.29 24.89 7.35
CA ILE A 199 16.55 23.48 7.06
C ILE A 199 15.28 22.76 6.62
N GLY A 200 14.14 23.09 7.23
CA GLY A 200 12.82 22.57 6.82
C GLY A 200 12.47 22.93 5.37
N ALA A 201 12.74 24.19 4.96
CA ALA A 201 12.51 24.65 3.58
C ALA A 201 13.44 23.95 2.58
N LEU A 202 14.72 23.81 2.89
CA LEU A 202 15.65 23.04 2.05
C LEU A 202 15.21 21.59 1.92
N GLY A 203 14.77 20.97 3.02
CA GLY A 203 14.21 19.64 3.03
C GLY A 203 12.94 19.52 2.18
N ALA A 204 12.05 20.52 2.23
CA ALA A 204 10.82 20.53 1.43
C ALA A 204 11.10 20.62 -0.08
N VAL A 205 12.05 21.46 -0.49
CA VAL A 205 12.50 21.57 -1.88
C VAL A 205 13.11 20.26 -2.37
N ALA A 206 14.00 19.67 -1.59
CA ALA A 206 14.61 18.38 -1.90
C ALA A 206 13.53 17.27 -2.01
N ALA A 207 12.61 17.21 -1.05
CA ALA A 207 11.52 16.25 -1.06
C ALA A 207 10.61 16.44 -2.29
N ALA A 208 10.24 17.67 -2.63
CA ALA A 208 9.43 17.94 -3.82
C ALA A 208 10.15 17.49 -5.10
N GLY A 209 11.43 17.80 -5.27
CA GLY A 209 12.22 17.35 -6.42
C GLY A 209 12.28 15.83 -6.53
N LEU A 210 12.58 15.14 -5.43
CA LEU A 210 12.59 13.68 -5.36
C LEU A 210 11.21 13.09 -5.65
N GLY A 211 10.13 13.75 -5.20
CA GLY A 211 8.74 13.36 -5.45
C GLY A 211 8.39 13.39 -6.94
N TRP A 212 8.79 14.44 -7.65
CA TRP A 212 8.62 14.54 -9.11
C TRP A 212 9.36 13.43 -9.83
N VAL A 213 10.60 13.16 -9.43
CA VAL A 213 11.40 12.06 -9.96
C VAL A 213 10.71 10.72 -9.70
N ASN A 214 10.31 10.44 -8.47
CA ASN A 214 9.64 9.18 -8.11
C ASN A 214 8.34 8.99 -8.90
N ALA A 215 7.53 10.04 -9.03
CA ALA A 215 6.27 10.01 -9.76
C ALA A 215 6.44 9.80 -11.27
N SER A 216 7.60 10.14 -11.85
CA SER A 216 7.89 9.90 -13.28
C SER A 216 8.07 8.41 -13.61
N PHE A 217 8.30 7.57 -12.61
CA PHE A 217 8.50 6.14 -12.74
C PHE A 217 7.40 5.31 -12.07
N THR A 218 6.28 5.96 -11.70
CA THR A 218 5.17 5.32 -11.00
C THR A 218 3.87 5.74 -11.68
N SER A 219 3.03 4.77 -12.00
CA SER A 219 1.66 5.02 -12.46
C SER A 219 0.68 4.55 -11.39
N TYR A 220 -0.38 5.33 -11.22
CA TYR A 220 -1.52 5.02 -10.38
C TYR A 220 -2.77 5.09 -11.24
N VAL A 221 -3.75 4.26 -10.95
CA VAL A 221 -5.05 4.21 -11.64
C VAL A 221 -6.17 4.55 -10.66
N GLY A 222 -7.36 4.86 -11.19
CA GLY A 222 -8.53 5.15 -10.37
C GLY A 222 -8.35 6.37 -9.45
N SER A 223 -8.89 6.27 -8.24
CA SER A 223 -8.84 7.32 -7.20
C SER A 223 -7.42 7.72 -6.81
N SER A 224 -6.51 6.75 -6.77
CA SER A 224 -5.09 6.98 -6.42
C SER A 224 -4.37 7.88 -7.42
N ALA A 225 -4.77 7.89 -8.71
CA ALA A 225 -4.23 8.83 -9.70
C ALA A 225 -4.59 10.29 -9.37
N SER A 226 -5.81 10.51 -8.90
CA SER A 226 -6.26 11.85 -8.45
C SER A 226 -5.52 12.28 -7.19
N VAL A 227 -5.35 11.38 -6.22
CA VAL A 227 -4.58 11.64 -4.99
C VAL A 227 -3.13 11.99 -5.33
N LEU A 228 -2.48 11.25 -6.25
CA LEU A 228 -1.13 11.56 -6.72
C LEU A 228 -1.05 12.96 -7.36
N LYS A 229 -2.03 13.33 -8.17
CA LYS A 229 -2.08 14.65 -8.80
C LYS A 229 -2.15 15.76 -7.75
N TRP A 230 -3.04 15.65 -6.80
CA TRP A 230 -3.16 16.62 -5.70
C TRP A 230 -1.92 16.64 -4.81
N HIS A 231 -1.39 15.49 -4.43
CA HIS A 231 -0.15 15.39 -3.64
C HIS A 231 1.03 16.09 -4.32
N ARG A 232 1.23 15.89 -5.62
CA ARG A 232 2.32 16.51 -6.39
C ARG A 232 2.23 18.03 -6.39
N TRP A 233 1.06 18.57 -6.74
CA TRP A 233 0.87 20.02 -6.83
C TRP A 233 0.86 20.69 -5.48
N LEU A 234 0.21 20.09 -4.49
CA LEU A 234 0.23 20.59 -3.12
C LEU A 234 1.64 20.54 -2.52
N GLY A 235 2.38 19.45 -2.74
CA GLY A 235 3.78 19.33 -2.30
C GLY A 235 4.70 20.37 -2.95
N THR A 236 4.49 20.67 -4.25
CA THR A 236 5.21 21.74 -4.95
C THR A 236 4.88 23.11 -4.36
N PHE A 237 3.60 23.40 -4.17
CA PHE A 237 3.15 24.64 -3.53
C PHE A 237 3.70 24.77 -2.12
N THR A 238 3.68 23.68 -1.34
CA THR A 238 4.25 23.63 0.02
C THR A 238 5.74 23.97 0.01
N ALA A 239 6.52 23.40 -0.92
CA ALA A 239 7.95 23.71 -1.03
C ALA A 239 8.19 25.21 -1.32
N VAL A 240 7.43 25.82 -2.24
CA VAL A 240 7.51 27.26 -2.51
C VAL A 240 7.11 28.06 -1.28
N TRP A 241 6.06 27.67 -0.57
CA TRP A 241 5.61 28.36 0.64
C TRP A 241 6.63 28.30 1.78
N THR A 242 7.31 27.17 1.95
CA THR A 242 8.38 27.05 2.96
C THR A 242 9.58 27.96 2.66
N ILE A 243 9.87 28.24 1.38
CA ILE A 243 10.86 29.26 1.00
C ILE A 243 10.41 30.65 1.46
N VAL A 244 9.12 31.00 1.27
CA VAL A 244 8.57 32.25 1.79
C VAL A 244 8.70 32.32 3.32
N CYS A 245 8.37 31.22 4.02
CA CYS A 245 8.59 31.14 5.48
C CYS A 245 10.06 31.40 5.85
N ALA A 246 11.00 30.77 5.15
CA ALA A 246 12.44 30.93 5.42
C ALA A 246 12.91 32.37 5.16
N THR A 247 12.44 32.98 4.07
CA THR A 247 12.73 34.39 3.75
C THR A 247 12.23 35.31 4.86
N LEU A 248 10.99 35.16 5.29
CA LEU A 248 10.43 35.95 6.38
C LEU A 248 11.14 35.68 7.71
N ALA A 249 11.56 34.46 8.00
CA ALA A 249 12.32 34.14 9.19
C ALA A 249 13.67 34.85 9.24
N VAL A 250 14.30 35.12 8.09
CA VAL A 250 15.59 35.82 8.01
C VAL A 250 15.38 37.35 8.03
N THR A 251 14.37 37.85 7.30
CA THR A 251 14.18 39.30 7.11
C THR A 251 13.35 39.95 8.21
N SER A 252 12.52 39.19 8.95
CA SER A 252 11.75 39.77 10.07
C SER A 252 12.65 40.16 11.22
N GLU A 253 12.54 41.39 11.66
CA GLU A 253 13.19 41.83 12.88
C GLU A 253 12.66 41.08 14.10
N CYS A 254 13.56 40.81 15.07
CA CYS A 254 13.28 39.96 16.22
C CYS A 254 12.46 40.63 17.33
N HIS A 255 11.74 41.71 17.03
CA HIS A 255 10.94 42.44 18.04
C HIS A 255 9.58 41.78 18.21
N GLU A 256 9.30 41.35 19.42
CA GLU A 256 7.96 40.84 19.79
C GLU A 256 6.91 41.91 19.59
N GLY A 257 5.79 41.55 18.94
CA GLY A 257 4.69 42.47 18.69
C GLY A 257 4.78 43.26 17.37
N SER A 258 5.86 43.14 16.61
CA SER A 258 5.97 43.78 15.30
C SER A 258 5.01 43.13 14.30
N PRO A 259 4.45 43.91 13.35
CA PRO A 259 3.58 43.34 12.28
C PRO A 259 4.30 42.27 11.44
N GLU A 260 5.61 42.43 11.24
CA GLU A 260 6.43 41.48 10.51
C GLU A 260 6.47 40.12 11.22
N ARG A 261 6.62 40.14 12.56
CA ARG A 261 6.61 38.90 13.35
C ARG A 261 5.24 38.21 13.33
N GLN A 262 4.16 38.97 13.37
CA GLN A 262 2.81 38.40 13.26
C GLN A 262 2.57 37.77 11.88
N ARG A 263 3.02 38.42 10.79
CA ARG A 263 2.97 37.86 9.44
C ARG A 263 3.78 36.58 9.34
N PHE A 264 4.99 36.55 9.89
CA PHE A 264 5.81 35.36 9.94
C PHE A 264 5.09 34.21 10.67
N ARG A 265 4.50 34.45 11.84
CA ARG A 265 3.72 33.45 12.59
C ARG A 265 2.57 32.86 11.77
N GLY A 266 1.79 33.71 11.14
CA GLY A 266 0.69 33.26 10.26
C GLY A 266 1.21 32.43 9.10
N THR A 267 2.29 32.87 8.46
CA THR A 267 2.91 32.16 7.34
C THR A 267 3.50 30.81 7.78
N LEU A 268 4.13 30.74 8.96
CA LEU A 268 4.66 29.49 9.53
C LEU A 268 3.54 28.49 9.86
N LEU A 269 2.47 28.94 10.51
CA LEU A 269 1.34 28.07 10.84
C LEU A 269 0.67 27.52 9.57
N PHE A 270 0.44 28.37 8.57
CA PHE A 270 -0.13 27.93 7.29
C PHE A 270 0.82 26.98 6.56
N GLY A 271 2.13 27.26 6.55
CA GLY A 271 3.13 26.37 5.96
C GLY A 271 3.17 24.99 6.63
N THR A 272 3.04 24.95 7.96
CA THR A 272 2.99 23.70 8.72
C THR A 272 1.71 22.91 8.42
N ALA A 273 0.58 23.58 8.28
CA ALA A 273 -0.66 22.94 7.85
C ALA A 273 -0.54 22.34 6.44
N LEU A 274 0.07 23.08 5.49
CA LEU A 274 0.33 22.57 4.13
C LEU A 274 1.23 21.33 4.15
N VAL A 275 2.31 21.35 4.93
CA VAL A 275 3.20 20.19 5.08
C VAL A 275 2.46 18.99 5.63
N SER A 276 1.58 19.19 6.63
CA SER A 276 0.78 18.12 7.24
C SER A 276 -0.21 17.52 6.26
N VAL A 277 -0.95 18.34 5.53
CA VAL A 277 -1.92 17.86 4.52
C VAL A 277 -1.20 17.16 3.36
N SER A 278 -0.07 17.70 2.91
CA SER A 278 0.75 17.05 1.87
C SER A 278 1.27 15.69 2.34
N GLY A 279 1.71 15.59 3.60
CA GLY A 279 2.14 14.34 4.23
C GLY A 279 1.01 13.32 4.32
N PHE A 280 -0.20 13.75 4.70
CA PHE A 280 -1.40 12.91 4.72
C PHE A 280 -1.72 12.34 3.33
N LEU A 281 -1.73 13.17 2.29
CA LEU A 281 -1.95 12.69 0.91
C LEU A 281 -0.86 11.70 0.46
N GLY A 282 0.39 11.91 0.91
CA GLY A 282 1.49 10.98 0.65
C GLY A 282 1.29 9.64 1.34
N SER A 283 0.80 9.62 2.58
CA SER A 283 0.46 8.39 3.29
C SER A 283 -0.73 7.66 2.66
N ALA A 284 -1.73 8.40 2.18
CA ALA A 284 -2.88 7.83 1.49
C ALA A 284 -2.51 7.09 0.19
N LEU A 285 -1.41 7.48 -0.48
CA LEU A 285 -0.89 6.75 -1.64
C LEU A 285 -0.25 5.40 -1.28
N ILE A 286 0.10 5.18 -0.02
CA ILE A 286 0.75 3.96 0.47
C ILE A 286 -0.25 3.05 1.17
N TYR A 287 -1.12 3.60 2.01
CA TYR A 287 -2.01 2.87 2.90
C TYR A 287 -3.48 2.89 2.45
N GLY A 288 -3.87 3.73 1.48
CA GLY A 288 -5.25 3.98 1.11
C GLY A 288 -5.84 5.20 1.85
N LEU A 289 -6.96 5.73 1.32
CA LEU A 289 -7.67 6.85 1.95
C LEU A 289 -8.46 6.43 3.19
N ASP A 290 -8.83 5.18 3.25
CA ASP A 290 -9.63 4.50 4.28
C ASP A 290 -8.80 4.01 5.47
N HIS A 291 -7.46 4.11 5.41
CA HIS A 291 -6.57 3.65 6.49
C HIS A 291 -6.91 4.20 7.88
N TYR A 292 -7.49 5.40 7.94
CA TYR A 292 -7.93 6.05 9.18
C TYR A 292 -9.46 6.09 9.31
N ALA A 293 -10.21 5.39 8.44
CA ALA A 293 -11.65 5.25 8.60
C ALA A 293 -11.96 4.36 9.84
N TRP A 294 -13.03 4.73 10.54
CA TRP A 294 -13.49 4.01 11.73
C TRP A 294 -14.54 3.00 11.31
#